data_b00997a47dcc8e0196b128e2b6f9e64d
#
_entry.id   b00997a47dcc8e0196b128e2b6f9e64d
#
_cell.length_a   1.000
_cell.length_b   1.000
_cell.length_c   1.000
_cell.angle_alpha   90.00
_cell.angle_beta   90.00
_cell.angle_gamma   90.00
#
_symmetry.space_group_name_H-M   'P 1'
#
loop_
_entity.id
_entity.type
_entity.pdbx_description
1 polymer ?
#
loop_
_entity_poly.entity_id
_entity_poly.type
_entity_poly.pdbx_seq_one_letter_code
_entity_poly.pdbx_strand_id
1 'polypeptide(L)'
;MLANVKRAMAITARLNRLTFDDADEVRALFSQLVGREVDASFLLIPPFYTAGGDEIRVGRNVFINQNCTFYDLGGLDIADDVMIGPNVSIITTGHALDPSQRRTTIGKPIVIERNVWIAAGATIIGGVTVGENAVVAAGAVVTRNVPPNTLVGGNPARVIRPIGAG
;
A
#
# COMPACT_ATOMS: atom_id res chain seq x y z
N MET A 1 -16.19 -8.70 9.13
CA MET A 1 -15.41 -7.44 9.26
C MET A 1 -14.73 -7.31 10.62
N LEU A 2 -15.44 -7.20 11.75
CA LEU A 2 -14.81 -6.98 13.08
C LEU A 2 -13.83 -8.10 13.49
N ALA A 3 -14.16 -9.38 13.26
CA ALA A 3 -13.29 -10.50 13.57
C ALA A 3 -11.97 -10.42 12.78
N ASN A 4 -12.02 -10.01 11.52
CA ASN A 4 -10.85 -9.86 10.68
C ASN A 4 -9.94 -8.70 11.12
N VAL A 5 -10.53 -7.57 11.48
CA VAL A 5 -9.77 -6.45 12.06
C VAL A 5 -9.05 -6.86 13.35
N LYS A 6 -9.72 -7.61 14.24
CA LYS A 6 -9.09 -8.13 15.47
C LYS A 6 -7.94 -9.08 15.16
N ARG A 7 -8.09 -9.97 14.17
CA ARG A 7 -7.05 -10.87 13.69
C ARG A 7 -5.84 -10.07 13.19
N ALA A 8 -6.07 -9.12 12.30
CA ALA A 8 -5.03 -8.25 11.73
C ALA A 8 -4.27 -7.49 12.82
N MET A 9 -4.98 -6.89 13.78
CA MET A 9 -4.35 -6.18 14.91
C MET A 9 -3.49 -7.09 15.77
N ALA A 10 -3.91 -8.34 16.01
CA ALA A 10 -3.12 -9.29 16.79
C ALA A 10 -1.82 -9.69 16.05
N ILE A 11 -1.89 -9.88 14.73
CA ILE A 11 -0.72 -10.21 13.91
C ILE A 11 0.22 -9.02 13.81
N THR A 12 -0.28 -7.83 13.49
CA THR A 12 0.56 -6.62 13.36
C THR A 12 1.18 -6.21 14.69
N ALA A 13 0.52 -6.45 15.83
CA ALA A 13 1.11 -6.21 17.14
C ALA A 13 2.34 -7.10 17.43
N ARG A 14 2.36 -8.33 16.88
CA ARG A 14 3.55 -9.21 16.93
C ARG A 14 4.61 -8.75 15.96
N LEU A 15 4.23 -8.52 14.69
CA LEU A 15 5.11 -8.07 13.62
C LEU A 15 5.85 -6.78 13.99
N ASN A 16 5.16 -5.82 14.60
CA ASN A 16 5.72 -4.51 14.95
C ASN A 16 6.66 -4.52 16.17
N ARG A 17 6.90 -5.69 16.79
CA ARG A 17 7.95 -5.88 17.80
C ARG A 17 9.27 -6.38 17.20
N LEU A 18 9.25 -6.79 15.94
CA LEU A 18 10.42 -7.29 15.23
C LEU A 18 11.26 -6.15 14.67
N THR A 19 12.49 -6.49 14.31
CA THR A 19 13.46 -5.57 13.73
C THR A 19 13.83 -5.98 12.31
N PHE A 20 14.71 -5.24 11.68
CA PHE A 20 15.21 -5.56 10.34
C PHE A 20 15.98 -6.90 10.31
N ASP A 21 16.58 -7.30 11.42
CA ASP A 21 17.32 -8.57 11.52
C ASP A 21 16.39 -9.81 11.53
N ASP A 22 15.10 -9.60 11.75
CA ASP A 22 14.07 -10.65 11.83
C ASP A 22 13.31 -10.83 10.49
N ALA A 23 13.92 -10.54 9.36
CA ALA A 23 13.25 -10.43 8.05
C ALA A 23 12.42 -11.67 7.68
N ASP A 24 12.89 -12.87 8.00
CA ASP A 24 12.17 -14.13 7.72
C ASP A 24 10.91 -14.26 8.60
N GLU A 25 10.97 -13.87 9.86
CA GLU A 25 9.80 -13.88 10.75
C GLU A 25 8.81 -12.79 10.36
N VAL A 26 9.28 -11.61 9.97
CA VAL A 26 8.44 -10.53 9.42
C VAL A 26 7.68 -11.02 8.20
N ARG A 27 8.35 -11.70 7.25
CA ARG A 27 7.73 -12.26 6.05
C ARG A 27 6.71 -13.35 6.38
N ALA A 28 7.00 -14.22 7.33
CA ALA A 28 6.08 -15.25 7.79
C ALA A 28 4.82 -14.65 8.43
N LEU A 29 4.96 -13.65 9.28
CA LEU A 29 3.82 -12.94 9.88
C LEU A 29 3.02 -12.14 8.86
N PHE A 30 3.68 -11.53 7.88
CA PHE A 30 2.99 -10.85 6.78
C PHE A 30 2.22 -11.84 5.92
N SER A 31 2.78 -13.01 5.61
CA SER A 31 2.08 -14.10 4.91
C SER A 31 0.82 -14.55 5.68
N GLN A 32 0.95 -14.69 7.00
CA GLN A 32 -0.21 -15.00 7.86
C GLN A 32 -1.26 -13.88 7.83
N LEU A 33 -0.83 -12.62 7.81
CA LEU A 33 -1.69 -11.44 7.75
C LEU A 33 -2.51 -11.41 6.46
N VAL A 34 -1.87 -11.61 5.31
CA VAL A 34 -2.52 -11.57 3.99
C VAL A 34 -3.21 -12.89 3.61
N GLY A 35 -3.05 -13.94 4.44
CA GLY A 35 -3.70 -15.25 4.24
C GLY A 35 -3.14 -16.06 3.08
N ARG A 36 -1.93 -15.74 2.61
CA ARG A 36 -1.22 -16.46 1.53
C ARG A 36 0.28 -16.28 1.69
N GLU A 37 1.04 -17.26 1.21
CA GLU A 37 2.49 -17.15 1.19
C GLU A 37 2.92 -16.03 0.23
N VAL A 38 3.82 -15.17 0.70
CA VAL A 38 4.47 -14.15 -0.12
C VAL A 38 5.85 -14.65 -0.58
N ASP A 39 6.31 -14.13 -1.71
CA ASP A 39 7.57 -14.55 -2.31
C ASP A 39 8.77 -14.32 -1.38
N ALA A 40 9.81 -15.17 -1.48
CA ALA A 40 11.02 -15.07 -0.66
C ALA A 40 11.79 -13.75 -0.82
N SER A 41 11.59 -13.06 -1.94
CA SER A 41 12.17 -11.73 -2.20
C SER A 41 11.41 -10.57 -1.54
N PHE A 42 10.25 -10.83 -0.92
CA PHE A 42 9.47 -9.80 -0.23
C PHE A 42 10.22 -9.29 1.01
N LEU A 43 10.29 -7.98 1.15
CA LEU A 43 10.92 -7.33 2.29
C LEU A 43 10.01 -6.24 2.87
N LEU A 44 9.77 -6.31 4.18
CA LEU A 44 9.04 -5.29 4.94
C LEU A 44 9.84 -4.89 6.16
N ILE A 45 9.98 -3.59 6.37
CA ILE A 45 10.58 -3.04 7.60
C ILE A 45 9.47 -2.60 8.54
N PRO A 46 9.31 -3.20 9.73
CA PRO A 46 8.34 -2.76 10.72
C PRO A 46 8.61 -1.32 11.23
N PRO A 47 7.58 -0.63 11.75
CA PRO A 47 6.20 -1.07 11.94
C PRO A 47 5.35 -0.96 10.68
N PHE A 48 4.30 -1.79 10.62
CA PHE A 48 3.31 -1.82 9.54
C PHE A 48 1.89 -1.90 10.12
N TYR A 49 0.92 -1.24 9.46
CA TYR A 49 -0.46 -1.17 9.92
C TYR A 49 -1.42 -1.48 8.76
N THR A 50 -2.52 -2.17 9.09
CA THR A 50 -3.57 -2.50 8.12
C THR A 50 -4.93 -2.64 8.80
N ALA A 51 -6.00 -2.58 8.01
CA ALA A 51 -7.35 -2.80 8.49
C ALA A 51 -7.68 -4.29 8.61
N GLY A 52 -7.45 -5.08 7.56
CA GLY A 52 -7.77 -6.51 7.49
C GLY A 52 -6.60 -7.38 7.08
N GLY A 53 -5.84 -6.93 6.10
CA GLY A 53 -4.70 -7.58 5.52
C GLY A 53 -5.04 -8.62 4.44
N ASP A 54 -6.19 -9.26 4.51
CA ASP A 54 -6.59 -10.35 3.62
C ASP A 54 -6.96 -9.93 2.19
N GLU A 55 -7.21 -8.65 1.98
CA GLU A 55 -7.43 -8.05 0.66
C GLU A 55 -6.14 -7.45 0.04
N ILE A 56 -4.99 -7.67 0.67
CA ILE A 56 -3.68 -7.27 0.12
C ILE A 56 -3.11 -8.42 -0.71
N ARG A 57 -2.71 -8.13 -1.94
CA ARG A 57 -1.92 -9.02 -2.81
C ARG A 57 -0.61 -8.35 -3.15
N VAL A 58 0.49 -9.07 -3.01
CA VAL A 58 1.83 -8.58 -3.36
C VAL A 58 2.53 -9.55 -4.30
N GLY A 59 3.22 -9.01 -5.29
CA GLY A 59 4.06 -9.74 -6.22
C GLY A 59 5.45 -10.05 -5.66
N ARG A 60 6.39 -10.34 -6.55
CA ARG A 60 7.79 -10.63 -6.24
C ARG A 60 8.59 -9.34 -6.10
N ASN A 61 9.68 -9.41 -5.32
CA ASN A 61 10.63 -8.30 -5.15
C ASN A 61 9.94 -6.99 -4.71
N VAL A 62 8.92 -7.09 -3.85
CA VAL A 62 8.24 -5.93 -3.29
C VAL A 62 8.93 -5.52 -2.00
N PHE A 63 9.28 -4.24 -1.91
CA PHE A 63 9.84 -3.62 -0.72
C PHE A 63 8.89 -2.61 -0.11
N ILE A 64 8.57 -2.80 1.18
CA ILE A 64 7.74 -1.88 1.98
C ILE A 64 8.57 -1.36 3.14
N ASN A 65 8.82 -0.04 3.15
CA ASN A 65 9.57 0.61 4.20
C ASN A 65 8.69 0.83 5.46
N GLN A 66 9.33 1.28 6.52
CA GLN A 66 8.73 1.41 7.85
C GLN A 66 7.55 2.40 7.91
N ASN A 67 6.66 2.15 8.88
CA ASN A 67 5.55 3.03 9.25
C ASN A 67 4.52 3.24 8.13
N CYS A 68 4.34 2.24 7.28
CA CYS A 68 3.30 2.26 6.24
C CYS A 68 1.95 1.81 6.79
N THR A 69 0.87 2.39 6.26
CA THR A 69 -0.51 2.05 6.60
C THR A 69 -1.30 1.70 5.35
N PHE A 70 -1.77 0.45 5.25
CA PHE A 70 -2.59 -0.02 4.14
C PHE A 70 -3.99 -0.36 4.64
N TYR A 71 -4.97 0.48 4.29
CA TYR A 71 -6.38 0.21 4.54
C TYR A 71 -6.94 -0.53 3.33
N ASP A 72 -6.99 -1.86 3.42
CA ASP A 72 -7.11 -2.80 2.32
C ASP A 72 -8.54 -3.27 2.00
N LEU A 73 -9.55 -2.92 2.79
CA LEU A 73 -10.91 -3.47 2.70
C LEU A 73 -11.62 -3.28 1.33
N GLY A 74 -11.09 -2.44 0.46
CA GLY A 74 -11.56 -2.26 -0.92
C GLY A 74 -10.75 -3.02 -1.97
N GLY A 75 -9.72 -3.76 -1.56
CA GLY A 75 -8.78 -4.48 -2.41
C GLY A 75 -7.52 -3.68 -2.74
N LEU A 76 -6.36 -4.30 -2.59
CA LEU A 76 -5.06 -3.72 -2.90
C LEU A 76 -4.18 -4.75 -3.62
N ASP A 77 -3.87 -4.46 -4.88
CA ASP A 77 -2.97 -5.26 -5.69
C ASP A 77 -1.65 -4.50 -5.91
N ILE A 78 -0.53 -5.11 -5.51
CA ILE A 78 0.83 -4.59 -5.67
C ILE A 78 1.59 -5.59 -6.54
N ALA A 79 1.98 -5.16 -7.73
CA ALA A 79 2.70 -6.01 -8.68
C ALA A 79 4.18 -6.20 -8.31
N ASP A 80 4.92 -6.90 -9.18
CA ASP A 80 6.35 -7.18 -9.00
C ASP A 80 7.20 -5.88 -8.99
N ASP A 81 8.36 -5.93 -8.35
CA ASP A 81 9.40 -4.90 -8.35
C ASP A 81 8.98 -3.53 -7.77
N VAL A 82 7.91 -3.47 -6.98
CA VAL A 82 7.41 -2.22 -6.39
C VAL A 82 8.22 -1.85 -5.15
N MET A 83 8.60 -0.56 -5.07
CA MET A 83 9.23 0.01 -3.89
C MET A 83 8.32 1.04 -3.22
N ILE A 84 8.08 0.88 -1.92
CA ILE A 84 7.25 1.77 -1.11
C ILE A 84 8.09 2.37 0.02
N GLY A 85 8.23 3.69 -0.02
CA GLY A 85 8.98 4.47 0.97
C GLY A 85 8.29 4.53 2.34
N PRO A 86 8.98 5.08 3.36
CA PRO A 86 8.43 5.15 4.70
C PRO A 86 7.22 6.10 4.80
N ASN A 87 6.36 5.84 5.78
CA ASN A 87 5.17 6.66 6.07
C ASN A 87 4.16 6.76 4.91
N VAL A 88 4.15 5.80 3.99
CA VAL A 88 3.18 5.77 2.89
C VAL A 88 1.84 5.26 3.40
N SER A 89 0.75 5.93 2.96
CA SER A 89 -0.62 5.52 3.23
C SER A 89 -1.31 5.09 1.93
N ILE A 90 -1.83 3.85 1.89
CA ILE A 90 -2.64 3.33 0.78
C ILE A 90 -4.03 3.04 1.34
N ILE A 91 -5.03 3.82 0.94
CA ILE A 91 -6.35 3.83 1.57
C ILE A 91 -7.41 3.48 0.54
N THR A 92 -7.84 2.23 0.53
CA THR A 92 -8.85 1.72 -0.43
C THR A 92 -10.28 2.04 -0.01
N THR A 93 -10.49 2.58 1.18
CA THR A 93 -11.81 2.85 1.73
C THR A 93 -12.06 4.32 2.01
N GLY A 94 -13.30 4.72 1.94
CA GLY A 94 -13.79 6.03 2.32
C GLY A 94 -15.21 5.92 2.86
N HIS A 95 -15.85 7.06 3.02
CA HIS A 95 -17.23 7.16 3.48
C HIS A 95 -18.07 7.97 2.50
N ALA A 96 -19.38 7.73 2.52
CA ALA A 96 -20.32 8.51 1.71
C ALA A 96 -20.20 10.02 2.03
N LEU A 97 -20.22 10.86 0.98
CA LEU A 97 -20.18 12.31 1.15
C LEU A 97 -21.50 12.84 1.72
N ASP A 98 -22.62 12.15 1.44
CA ASP A 98 -23.93 12.47 2.02
C ASP A 98 -23.87 12.33 3.55
N PRO A 99 -24.16 13.39 4.31
CA PRO A 99 -24.14 13.36 5.77
C PRO A 99 -25.06 12.29 6.38
N SER A 100 -26.21 12.01 5.73
CA SER A 100 -27.17 11.00 6.21
C SER A 100 -26.64 9.57 6.07
N GLN A 101 -25.68 9.34 5.19
CA GLN A 101 -25.06 8.05 4.90
C GLN A 101 -23.58 7.98 5.30
N ARG A 102 -23.07 8.96 6.06
CA ARG A 102 -21.66 9.10 6.41
C ARG A 102 -21.03 7.85 7.02
N ARG A 103 -21.80 7.02 7.70
CA ARG A 103 -21.33 5.76 8.31
C ARG A 103 -21.17 4.61 7.30
N THR A 104 -21.68 4.77 6.08
CA THR A 104 -21.49 3.77 5.01
C THR A 104 -20.03 3.78 4.54
N THR A 105 -19.37 2.64 4.67
CA THR A 105 -18.01 2.46 4.14
C THR A 105 -18.09 2.11 2.66
N ILE A 106 -17.29 2.80 1.85
CA ILE A 106 -17.19 2.60 0.40
C ILE A 106 -15.77 2.13 0.10
N GLY A 107 -15.64 0.90 -0.39
CA GLY A 107 -14.36 0.34 -0.87
C GLY A 107 -14.18 0.61 -2.35
N LYS A 108 -12.98 0.99 -2.76
CA LYS A 108 -12.56 1.10 -4.16
C LYS A 108 -11.15 0.53 -4.28
N PRO A 109 -10.91 -0.44 -5.16
CA PRO A 109 -9.61 -1.09 -5.27
C PRO A 109 -8.52 -0.10 -5.69
N ILE A 110 -7.30 -0.40 -5.25
CA ILE A 110 -6.08 0.29 -5.70
C ILE A 110 -5.20 -0.75 -6.38
N VAL A 111 -4.63 -0.40 -7.52
CA VAL A 111 -3.66 -1.21 -8.25
C VAL A 111 -2.35 -0.44 -8.37
N ILE A 112 -1.27 -1.06 -7.93
CA ILE A 112 0.09 -0.56 -8.11
C ILE A 112 0.78 -1.50 -9.10
N GLU A 113 1.05 -0.99 -10.29
CA GLU A 113 1.63 -1.79 -11.36
C GLU A 113 3.14 -2.01 -11.18
N ARG A 114 3.72 -2.83 -12.04
CA ARG A 114 5.11 -3.27 -11.93
C ARG A 114 6.10 -2.09 -11.90
N ASN A 115 7.17 -2.28 -11.10
CA ASN A 115 8.31 -1.35 -11.02
C ASN A 115 7.92 0.09 -10.63
N VAL A 116 6.82 0.27 -9.90
CA VAL A 116 6.41 1.57 -9.36
C VAL A 116 7.25 1.91 -8.13
N TRP A 117 7.64 3.17 -8.02
CA TRP A 117 8.23 3.72 -6.80
C TRP A 117 7.30 4.76 -6.17
N ILE A 118 6.84 4.48 -4.95
CA ILE A 118 6.07 5.41 -4.12
C ILE A 118 7.01 5.97 -3.06
N ALA A 119 7.33 7.27 -3.15
CA ALA A 119 8.27 7.91 -2.25
C ALA A 119 7.63 8.23 -0.88
N ALA A 120 8.48 8.61 0.09
CA ALA A 120 8.12 8.80 1.48
C ALA A 120 6.91 9.71 1.71
N GLY A 121 6.02 9.30 2.60
CA GLY A 121 4.88 10.10 3.04
C GLY A 121 3.78 10.30 2.00
N ALA A 122 3.84 9.64 0.85
CA ALA A 122 2.78 9.74 -0.15
C ALA A 122 1.49 9.04 0.32
N THR A 123 0.35 9.51 -0.18
CA THR A 123 -0.97 8.94 0.07
C THR A 123 -1.64 8.58 -1.24
N ILE A 124 -2.11 7.32 -1.38
CA ILE A 124 -2.89 6.85 -2.52
C ILE A 124 -4.30 6.57 -2.04
N ILE A 125 -5.31 7.16 -2.69
CA ILE A 125 -6.71 6.96 -2.31
C ILE A 125 -7.43 5.95 -3.22
N GLY A 126 -8.53 5.41 -2.74
CA GLY A 126 -9.30 4.34 -3.40
C GLY A 126 -9.75 4.65 -4.83
N GLY A 127 -9.64 3.65 -5.69
CA GLY A 127 -9.99 3.71 -7.10
C GLY A 127 -8.85 4.15 -8.03
N VAL A 128 -7.61 4.28 -7.50
CA VAL A 128 -6.44 4.70 -8.28
C VAL A 128 -5.68 3.49 -8.81
N THR A 129 -5.29 3.55 -10.07
CA THR A 129 -4.22 2.72 -10.66
C THR A 129 -2.98 3.57 -10.82
N VAL A 130 -1.85 3.11 -10.28
CA VAL A 130 -0.53 3.70 -10.52
C VAL A 130 0.17 2.86 -11.58
N GLY A 131 0.36 3.45 -12.76
CA GLY A 131 0.86 2.77 -13.96
C GLY A 131 2.31 2.35 -13.85
N GLU A 132 2.67 1.33 -14.63
CA GLU A 132 4.00 0.71 -14.67
C GLU A 132 5.13 1.74 -14.77
N ASN A 133 6.22 1.52 -14.03
CA ASN A 133 7.39 2.40 -13.94
C ASN A 133 7.10 3.83 -13.44
N ALA A 134 5.89 4.13 -12.97
CA ALA A 134 5.60 5.45 -12.46
C ALA A 134 6.32 5.72 -11.12
N VAL A 135 6.57 7.00 -10.87
CA VAL A 135 7.10 7.48 -9.59
C VAL A 135 6.10 8.45 -8.97
N VAL A 136 5.76 8.18 -7.73
CA VAL A 136 4.97 9.08 -6.89
C VAL A 136 5.92 9.82 -5.96
N ALA A 137 6.04 11.14 -6.12
CA ALA A 137 6.95 11.97 -5.34
C ALA A 137 6.59 11.98 -3.85
N ALA A 138 7.56 12.28 -3.00
CA ALA A 138 7.38 12.35 -1.56
C ALA A 138 6.27 13.34 -1.18
N GLY A 139 5.42 12.96 -0.22
CA GLY A 139 4.31 13.77 0.27
C GLY A 139 3.16 13.98 -0.72
N ALA A 140 3.17 13.33 -1.88
CA ALA A 140 2.09 13.46 -2.86
C ALA A 140 0.79 12.82 -2.39
N VAL A 141 -0.35 13.42 -2.75
CA VAL A 141 -1.68 12.84 -2.53
C VAL A 141 -2.30 12.49 -3.88
N VAL A 142 -2.28 11.20 -4.22
CA VAL A 142 -2.73 10.68 -5.51
C VAL A 142 -4.22 10.40 -5.46
N THR A 143 -4.98 11.18 -6.23
CA THR A 143 -6.45 11.16 -6.27
C THR A 143 -7.01 10.70 -7.62
N ARG A 144 -6.15 10.39 -8.59
CA ARG A 144 -6.49 9.95 -9.96
C ARG A 144 -5.42 8.98 -10.45
N ASN A 145 -5.77 8.20 -11.46
CA ASN A 145 -4.83 7.28 -12.10
C ASN A 145 -3.55 8.01 -12.56
N VAL A 146 -2.43 7.34 -12.35
CA VAL A 146 -1.11 7.80 -12.77
C VAL A 146 -0.74 7.05 -14.06
N PRO A 147 -0.45 7.75 -15.15
CA PRO A 147 0.00 7.10 -16.38
C PRO A 147 1.33 6.35 -16.17
N PRO A 148 1.60 5.27 -16.91
CA PRO A 148 2.88 4.60 -16.85
C PRO A 148 4.03 5.53 -17.25
N ASN A 149 5.24 5.21 -16.80
CA ASN A 149 6.47 5.97 -17.07
C ASN A 149 6.36 7.47 -16.76
N THR A 150 5.71 7.82 -15.66
CA THR A 150 5.38 9.22 -15.31
C THR A 150 5.76 9.52 -13.86
N LEU A 151 6.37 10.69 -13.64
CA LEU A 151 6.55 11.26 -12.31
C LEU A 151 5.35 12.17 -11.99
N VAL A 152 4.70 11.89 -10.87
CA VAL A 152 3.62 12.72 -10.30
C VAL A 152 4.01 13.25 -8.93
N GLY A 153 3.46 14.41 -8.54
CA GLY A 153 3.72 14.98 -7.23
C GLY A 153 2.72 16.08 -6.86
N GLY A 154 2.74 16.49 -5.61
CA GLY A 154 1.88 17.53 -5.05
C GLY A 154 0.61 17.00 -4.37
N ASN A 155 -0.19 17.93 -3.84
CA ASN A 155 -1.50 17.67 -3.22
C ASN A 155 -2.56 18.64 -3.77
N PRO A 156 -3.50 18.17 -4.61
CA PRO A 156 -3.54 16.83 -5.21
C PRO A 156 -2.41 16.62 -6.23
N ALA A 157 -1.96 15.36 -6.39
CA ALA A 157 -0.87 15.03 -7.30
C ALA A 157 -1.20 15.38 -8.75
N ARG A 158 -0.20 15.90 -9.46
CA ARG A 158 -0.25 16.21 -10.90
C ARG A 158 0.98 15.65 -11.58
N VAL A 159 0.87 15.42 -12.87
CA VAL A 159 2.02 15.03 -13.70
C VAL A 159 3.06 16.14 -13.67
N ILE A 160 4.30 15.78 -13.29
CA ILE A 160 5.45 16.68 -13.32
C ILE A 160 6.18 16.52 -14.67
N ARG A 161 6.48 15.27 -15.05
CA ARG A 161 7.12 14.95 -16.32
C ARG A 161 7.04 13.46 -16.63
N PRO A 162 7.22 13.06 -17.90
CA PRO A 162 7.50 11.68 -18.24
C PRO A 162 8.86 11.23 -17.65
N ILE A 163 8.99 9.92 -17.40
CA ILE A 163 10.24 9.27 -17.06
C ILE A 163 10.73 8.61 -18.34
N GLY A 164 11.81 9.13 -18.94
CA GLY A 164 12.47 8.49 -20.07
C GLY A 164 13.20 7.24 -19.62
N ALA A 165 13.34 6.25 -20.53
CA ALA A 165 14.37 5.26 -20.40
C ALA A 165 15.71 6.02 -20.50
N GLY A 166 16.51 6.00 -19.40
CA GLY A 166 17.84 6.57 -19.38
C GLY A 166 18.79 5.79 -20.31
#